data_5a1dd0139e24cdf3098e92e74d890e43
#
_entry.id   5a1dd0139e24cdf3098e92e74d890e43
#
_cell.length_a   1.000
_cell.length_b   1.000
_cell.length_c   1.000
_cell.angle_alpha   90.00
_cell.angle_beta   90.00
_cell.angle_gamma   90.00
#
_symmetry.space_group_name_H-M   'P 1'
#
loop_
_entity.id
_entity.type
_entity.pdbx_description
1 polymer ?
#
loop_
_entity_poly.entity_id
_entity_poly.type
_entity_poly.pdbx_seq_one_letter_code
_entity_poly.pdbx_strand_id
1 'polypeptide(L)'
;MDIIFYLIQNMLPVAIPLLLVALGGMFSERSGVINIALEGIMLFGAFFGCLSVYLVRDTRISAQLILLIGMVVAAVAGILYSMFLSFAAVNMKADQTISGTALNMFIPAVILLFCKMKFNSDGITNSTKFYIQKVPGLGDIPVLGPLFFQKTYVTVYIGLFLLLLSIFVFYKTKFGLRLRACGEHPQAADSVGINVYIMRHSGVAISGFLGGIGGFFYSVGVMDGNVNGHTGVAGFGFLALAVMIFGQWKPVQILFASLFFAFLRTLAYSVALIPFLNDLHIDQTYYKMLPYVATMLVLIFTSGKSRAPKAEGIPYDKSKR
;
A
#
# COMPACT_ATOMS: atom_id res chain seq x y z
N MET A 1 -6.84 9.83 28.87
CA MET A 1 -7.12 8.51 28.22
C MET A 1 -7.70 8.68 26.83
N ASP A 2 -8.62 9.63 26.64
CA ASP A 2 -9.35 9.80 25.36
C ASP A 2 -8.47 10.14 24.17
N ILE A 3 -7.41 10.95 24.34
CA ILE A 3 -6.47 11.30 23.27
C ILE A 3 -5.69 10.08 22.74
N ILE A 4 -5.25 9.18 23.64
CA ILE A 4 -4.51 7.98 23.27
C ILE A 4 -5.43 7.03 22.48
N PHE A 5 -6.67 6.83 22.93
CA PHE A 5 -7.66 6.03 22.20
C PHE A 5 -7.93 6.62 20.81
N TYR A 6 -8.10 7.94 20.73
CA TYR A 6 -8.30 8.65 19.47
C TYR A 6 -7.13 8.45 18.50
N LEU A 7 -5.90 8.60 18.99
CA LEU A 7 -4.70 8.41 18.17
C LEU A 7 -4.59 6.99 17.63
N ILE A 8 -4.82 5.96 18.47
CA ILE A 8 -4.74 4.56 18.03
C ILE A 8 -5.84 4.22 17.03
N GLN A 9 -7.09 4.66 17.28
CA GLN A 9 -8.21 4.43 16.35
C GLN A 9 -7.97 5.04 14.96
N ASN A 10 -7.40 6.26 14.91
CA ASN A 10 -7.12 6.94 13.63
C ASN A 10 -5.80 6.50 12.98
N MET A 11 -4.87 5.91 13.73
CA MET A 11 -3.62 5.36 13.21
C MET A 11 -3.84 4.09 12.36
N LEU A 12 -4.76 3.21 12.77
CA LEU A 12 -4.98 1.93 12.08
C LEU A 12 -5.45 2.08 10.63
N PRO A 13 -6.45 2.93 10.30
CA PRO A 13 -6.85 3.19 8.91
C PRO A 13 -5.72 3.74 8.02
N VAL A 14 -4.72 4.39 8.61
CA VAL A 14 -3.52 4.89 7.93
C VAL A 14 -2.46 3.80 7.79
N ALA A 15 -2.26 3.00 8.84
CA ALA A 15 -1.22 1.96 8.89
C ALA A 15 -1.48 0.82 7.91
N ILE A 16 -2.74 0.38 7.78
CA ILE A 16 -3.10 -0.78 6.96
C ILE A 16 -2.84 -0.57 5.46
N PRO A 17 -3.27 0.52 4.82
CA PRO A 17 -2.92 0.79 3.43
C PRO A 17 -1.40 0.81 3.22
N LEU A 18 -0.69 1.50 4.10
CA LEU A 18 0.77 1.62 4.06
C LEU A 18 1.45 0.25 4.16
N LEU A 19 0.99 -0.59 5.08
CA LEU A 19 1.43 -1.96 5.25
C LEU A 19 1.24 -2.80 3.99
N LEU A 20 0.04 -2.77 3.40
CA LEU A 20 -0.29 -3.58 2.22
C LEU A 20 0.54 -3.18 1.00
N VAL A 21 0.68 -1.88 0.76
CA VAL A 21 1.49 -1.37 -0.36
C VAL A 21 2.97 -1.71 -0.16
N ALA A 22 3.51 -1.57 1.05
CA ALA A 22 4.88 -1.93 1.38
C ALA A 22 5.13 -3.45 1.27
N LEU A 23 4.18 -4.30 1.68
CA LEU A 23 4.24 -5.74 1.45
C LEU A 23 4.22 -6.05 -0.05
N GLY A 24 3.39 -5.35 -0.83
CA GLY A 24 3.37 -5.46 -2.28
C GLY A 24 4.75 -5.16 -2.89
N GLY A 25 5.36 -4.03 -2.53
CA GLY A 25 6.72 -3.68 -2.94
C GLY A 25 7.73 -4.77 -2.59
N MET A 26 7.65 -5.31 -1.36
CA MET A 26 8.51 -6.40 -0.90
C MET A 26 8.42 -7.64 -1.81
N PHE A 27 7.23 -8.07 -2.22
CA PHE A 27 7.09 -9.22 -3.11
C PHE A 27 7.71 -8.97 -4.49
N SER A 28 7.53 -7.77 -5.05
CA SER A 28 8.15 -7.38 -6.31
C SER A 28 9.68 -7.40 -6.20
N GLU A 29 10.26 -6.69 -5.24
CA GLU A 29 11.70 -6.54 -5.11
C GLU A 29 12.39 -7.84 -4.71
N ARG A 30 11.75 -8.67 -3.86
CA ARG A 30 12.21 -10.02 -3.57
C ARG A 30 12.15 -10.98 -4.77
N SER A 31 11.48 -10.63 -5.85
CA SER A 31 11.54 -11.34 -7.12
C SER A 31 12.69 -10.87 -8.02
N GLY A 32 13.32 -9.72 -7.70
CA GLY A 32 14.36 -9.06 -8.46
C GLY A 32 13.87 -7.92 -9.35
N VAL A 33 12.60 -7.48 -9.20
CA VAL A 33 12.03 -6.35 -9.94
C VAL A 33 11.75 -5.20 -8.99
N ILE A 34 12.44 -4.06 -9.18
CA ILE A 34 12.19 -2.81 -8.46
C ILE A 34 10.80 -2.30 -8.82
N ASN A 35 10.00 -1.93 -7.82
CA ASN A 35 8.67 -1.41 -8.06
C ASN A 35 8.50 0.02 -7.53
N ILE A 36 9.01 0.99 -8.27
CA ILE A 36 8.78 2.41 -7.99
C ILE A 36 7.34 2.83 -8.38
N ALA A 37 6.64 2.02 -9.21
CA ALA A 37 5.27 2.31 -9.64
C ALA A 37 4.20 2.15 -8.55
N LEU A 38 4.57 1.91 -7.28
CA LEU A 38 3.62 1.68 -6.20
C LEU A 38 2.61 2.82 -6.01
N GLU A 39 3.03 4.08 -6.22
CA GLU A 39 2.12 5.25 -6.16
C GLU A 39 1.04 5.16 -7.23
N GLY A 40 1.43 4.87 -8.48
CA GLY A 40 0.50 4.71 -9.60
C GLY A 40 -0.41 3.50 -9.45
N ILE A 41 0.12 2.35 -9.01
CA ILE A 41 -0.66 1.13 -8.75
C ILE A 41 -1.71 1.39 -7.66
N MET A 42 -1.30 2.05 -6.59
CA MET A 42 -2.16 2.42 -5.47
C MET A 42 -3.29 3.35 -5.94
N LEU A 43 -2.96 4.38 -6.71
CA LEU A 43 -3.93 5.33 -7.24
C LEU A 43 -4.90 4.69 -8.24
N PHE A 44 -4.40 3.79 -9.11
CA PHE A 44 -5.23 3.07 -10.07
C PHE A 44 -6.23 2.14 -9.36
N GLY A 45 -5.77 1.39 -8.35
CA GLY A 45 -6.62 0.55 -7.52
C GLY A 45 -7.66 1.36 -6.73
N ALA A 46 -7.26 2.49 -6.12
CA ALA A 46 -8.16 3.41 -5.44
C ALA A 46 -9.26 3.92 -6.37
N PHE A 47 -8.88 4.36 -7.58
CA PHE A 47 -9.82 4.89 -8.55
C PHE A 47 -10.86 3.87 -9.00
N PHE A 48 -10.44 2.69 -9.46
CA PHE A 48 -11.38 1.67 -9.92
C PHE A 48 -12.21 1.07 -8.78
N GLY A 49 -11.63 0.93 -7.58
CA GLY A 49 -12.36 0.55 -6.38
C GLY A 49 -13.45 1.56 -6.03
N CYS A 50 -13.14 2.85 -5.98
CA CYS A 50 -14.11 3.91 -5.72
C CYS A 50 -15.13 4.09 -6.85
N LEU A 51 -14.73 3.91 -8.10
CA LEU A 51 -15.63 3.91 -9.25
C LEU A 51 -16.67 2.78 -9.14
N SER A 52 -16.25 1.57 -8.75
CA SER A 52 -17.18 0.46 -8.55
C SER A 52 -18.17 0.73 -7.40
N VAL A 53 -17.70 1.32 -6.30
CA VAL A 53 -18.56 1.78 -5.19
C VAL A 53 -19.57 2.81 -5.69
N TYR A 54 -19.12 3.79 -6.47
CA TYR A 54 -19.98 4.83 -7.05
C TYR A 54 -21.09 4.24 -7.92
N LEU A 55 -20.77 3.23 -8.75
CA LEU A 55 -21.74 2.59 -9.66
C LEU A 55 -22.77 1.71 -8.93
N VAL A 56 -22.41 1.16 -7.76
CA VAL A 56 -23.25 0.21 -7.00
C VAL A 56 -23.93 0.87 -5.80
N ARG A 57 -23.60 2.12 -5.44
CA ARG A 57 -24.08 2.79 -4.22
C ARG A 57 -25.61 2.90 -4.12
N ASP A 58 -26.31 3.03 -5.26
CA ASP A 58 -27.78 3.21 -5.30
C ASP A 58 -28.53 1.87 -5.29
N THR A 59 -27.81 0.76 -5.20
CA THR A 59 -28.40 -0.59 -5.08
C THR A 59 -28.78 -0.90 -3.63
N ARG A 60 -29.74 -1.83 -3.42
CA ARG A 60 -30.16 -2.29 -2.08
C ARG A 60 -29.16 -3.25 -1.40
N ILE A 61 -27.88 -3.14 -1.73
CA ILE A 61 -26.81 -4.00 -1.21
C ILE A 61 -26.27 -3.39 0.08
N SER A 62 -25.85 -4.23 1.03
CA SER A 62 -25.23 -3.76 2.28
C SER A 62 -23.90 -3.05 2.02
N ALA A 63 -23.59 -2.00 2.80
CA ALA A 63 -22.36 -1.23 2.66
C ALA A 63 -21.10 -2.13 2.71
N GLN A 64 -21.11 -3.17 3.55
CA GLN A 64 -19.97 -4.10 3.68
C GLN A 64 -19.76 -4.95 2.42
N LEU A 65 -20.84 -5.34 1.73
CA LEU A 65 -20.73 -6.07 0.48
C LEU A 65 -20.24 -5.15 -0.66
N ILE A 66 -20.68 -3.90 -0.68
CA ILE A 66 -20.16 -2.86 -1.60
C ILE A 66 -18.65 -2.67 -1.39
N LEU A 67 -18.19 -2.62 -0.13
CA LEU A 67 -16.77 -2.55 0.20
C LEU A 67 -15.98 -3.76 -0.35
N LEU A 68 -16.51 -4.97 -0.21
CA LEU A 68 -15.88 -6.18 -0.75
C LEU A 68 -15.81 -6.16 -2.28
N ILE A 69 -16.86 -5.70 -2.96
CA ILE A 69 -16.85 -5.52 -4.42
C ILE A 69 -15.76 -4.51 -4.81
N GLY A 70 -15.71 -3.35 -4.15
CA GLY A 70 -14.68 -2.34 -4.37
C GLY A 70 -13.26 -2.89 -4.18
N MET A 71 -13.05 -3.68 -3.14
CA MET A 71 -11.77 -4.33 -2.86
C MET A 71 -11.36 -5.31 -3.98
N VAL A 72 -12.27 -6.16 -4.45
CA VAL A 72 -11.98 -7.12 -5.54
C VAL A 72 -11.66 -6.38 -6.83
N VAL A 73 -12.43 -5.36 -7.18
CA VAL A 73 -12.18 -4.54 -8.37
C VAL A 73 -10.83 -3.82 -8.27
N ALA A 74 -10.51 -3.24 -7.11
CA ALA A 74 -9.23 -2.59 -6.86
C ALA A 74 -8.05 -3.57 -6.97
N ALA A 75 -8.20 -4.80 -6.47
CA ALA A 75 -7.20 -5.85 -6.56
C ALA A 75 -6.91 -6.22 -8.03
N VAL A 76 -7.96 -6.47 -8.81
CA VAL A 76 -7.84 -6.81 -10.24
C VAL A 76 -7.24 -5.65 -11.02
N ALA A 77 -7.71 -4.42 -10.78
CA ALA A 77 -7.17 -3.22 -11.41
C ALA A 77 -5.67 -3.05 -11.10
N GLY A 78 -5.28 -3.21 -9.83
CA GLY A 78 -3.88 -3.15 -9.41
C GLY A 78 -2.99 -4.20 -10.09
N ILE A 79 -3.47 -5.45 -10.22
CA ILE A 79 -2.77 -6.49 -10.98
C ILE A 79 -2.60 -6.07 -12.43
N LEU A 80 -3.68 -5.66 -13.10
CA LEU A 80 -3.63 -5.28 -14.52
C LEU A 80 -2.66 -4.12 -14.75
N TYR A 81 -2.68 -3.11 -13.88
CA TYR A 81 -1.77 -1.97 -14.00
C TYR A 81 -0.31 -2.35 -13.75
N SER A 82 -0.05 -3.19 -12.76
CA SER A 82 1.30 -3.66 -12.46
C SER A 82 1.90 -4.53 -13.56
N MET A 83 1.06 -5.17 -14.41
CA MET A 83 1.56 -5.93 -15.55
C MET A 83 2.30 -5.07 -16.58
N PHE A 84 1.99 -3.78 -16.71
CA PHE A 84 2.76 -2.87 -17.55
C PHE A 84 4.21 -2.75 -17.08
N LEU A 85 4.43 -2.56 -15.77
CA LEU A 85 5.76 -2.57 -15.18
C LEU A 85 6.44 -3.93 -15.38
N SER A 86 5.71 -5.00 -15.13
CA SER A 86 6.22 -6.36 -15.27
C SER A 86 6.66 -6.66 -16.69
N PHE A 87 5.86 -6.29 -17.69
CA PHE A 87 6.19 -6.45 -19.10
C PHE A 87 7.43 -5.64 -19.49
N ALA A 88 7.50 -4.37 -19.09
CA ALA A 88 8.65 -3.51 -19.35
C ALA A 88 9.94 -4.06 -18.73
N ALA A 89 9.89 -4.43 -17.45
CA ALA A 89 11.06 -4.90 -16.70
C ALA A 89 11.54 -6.29 -17.11
N VAL A 90 10.60 -7.23 -17.34
CA VAL A 90 10.93 -8.65 -17.53
C VAL A 90 11.06 -9.01 -19.01
N ASN A 91 10.14 -8.57 -19.86
CA ASN A 91 10.16 -8.91 -21.30
C ASN A 91 11.02 -7.94 -22.11
N MET A 92 10.83 -6.63 -21.90
CA MET A 92 11.58 -5.62 -22.65
C MET A 92 12.96 -5.33 -22.07
N LYS A 93 13.25 -5.82 -20.85
CA LYS A 93 14.51 -5.55 -20.12
C LYS A 93 14.78 -4.04 -19.98
N ALA A 94 13.71 -3.23 -19.94
CA ALA A 94 13.78 -1.79 -19.80
C ALA A 94 14.25 -1.40 -18.39
N ASP A 95 14.74 -0.16 -18.24
CA ASP A 95 15.05 0.40 -16.93
C ASP A 95 13.79 0.46 -16.08
N GLN A 96 13.86 -0.19 -14.92
CA GLN A 96 12.70 -0.37 -14.03
C GLN A 96 12.31 0.93 -13.31
N THR A 97 13.31 1.77 -13.03
CA THR A 97 13.12 3.08 -12.40
C THR A 97 12.38 4.04 -13.34
N ILE A 98 12.84 4.12 -14.59
CA ILE A 98 12.22 4.96 -15.62
C ILE A 98 10.80 4.48 -15.91
N SER A 99 10.62 3.17 -16.10
CA SER A 99 9.30 2.57 -16.37
C SER A 99 8.33 2.81 -15.21
N GLY A 100 8.78 2.62 -13.97
CA GLY A 100 7.97 2.86 -12.76
C GLY A 100 7.58 4.32 -12.60
N THR A 101 8.51 5.23 -12.82
CA THR A 101 8.25 6.68 -12.73
C THR A 101 7.27 7.13 -13.81
N ALA A 102 7.41 6.63 -15.04
CA ALA A 102 6.47 6.92 -16.13
C ALA A 102 5.04 6.48 -15.77
N LEU A 103 4.87 5.29 -15.21
CA LEU A 103 3.57 4.81 -14.74
C LEU A 103 2.98 5.69 -13.63
N ASN A 104 3.80 6.15 -12.68
CA ASN A 104 3.34 7.06 -11.63
C ASN A 104 2.85 8.41 -12.18
N MET A 105 3.47 8.92 -13.24
CA MET A 105 3.06 10.18 -13.88
C MET A 105 1.84 10.02 -14.80
N PHE A 106 1.70 8.85 -15.42
CA PHE A 106 0.65 8.58 -16.39
C PHE A 106 -0.74 8.52 -15.76
N ILE A 107 -0.88 7.81 -14.63
CA ILE A 107 -2.22 7.50 -14.09
C ILE A 107 -2.98 8.70 -13.51
N PRO A 108 -2.39 9.67 -12.82
CA PRO A 108 -3.10 10.88 -12.41
C PRO A 108 -3.74 11.64 -13.57
N ALA A 109 -3.02 11.74 -14.69
CA ALA A 109 -3.51 12.40 -15.90
C ALA A 109 -4.70 11.65 -16.52
N VAL A 110 -4.62 10.32 -16.60
CA VAL A 110 -5.72 9.47 -17.10
C VAL A 110 -6.97 9.61 -16.24
N ILE A 111 -6.81 9.57 -14.90
CA ILE A 111 -7.94 9.72 -13.98
C ILE A 111 -8.59 11.10 -14.12
N LEU A 112 -7.76 12.15 -14.17
CA LEU A 112 -8.26 13.51 -14.32
C LEU A 112 -9.04 13.67 -15.64
N LEU A 113 -8.49 13.18 -16.74
CA LEU A 113 -9.15 13.20 -18.05
C LEU A 113 -10.49 12.45 -18.01
N PHE A 114 -10.50 11.23 -17.48
CA PHE A 114 -11.70 10.42 -17.37
C PHE A 114 -12.77 11.09 -16.51
N CYS A 115 -12.39 11.62 -15.34
CA CYS A 115 -13.33 12.29 -14.44
C CYS A 115 -13.92 13.58 -15.05
N LYS A 116 -13.11 14.37 -15.75
CA LYS A 116 -13.59 15.57 -16.45
C LYS A 116 -14.56 15.21 -17.58
N MET A 117 -14.26 14.19 -18.36
CA MET A 117 -15.13 13.77 -19.48
C MET A 117 -16.44 13.13 -18.99
N LYS A 118 -16.42 12.34 -17.92
CA LYS A 118 -17.58 11.55 -17.47
C LYS A 118 -18.40 12.24 -16.40
N PHE A 119 -17.75 12.96 -15.47
CA PHE A 119 -18.38 13.53 -14.27
C PHE A 119 -18.31 15.05 -14.21
N ASN A 120 -17.62 15.70 -15.16
CA ASN A 120 -17.35 17.15 -15.16
C ASN A 120 -16.73 17.62 -13.83
N SER A 121 -15.89 16.78 -13.22
CA SER A 121 -15.20 17.00 -11.93
C SER A 121 -13.77 16.49 -11.98
N ASP A 122 -12.94 16.84 -10.99
CA ASP A 122 -11.55 16.43 -10.91
C ASP A 122 -11.37 15.05 -10.26
N GLY A 123 -12.45 14.44 -9.76
CA GLY A 123 -12.43 13.17 -9.05
C GLY A 123 -13.82 12.58 -8.81
N ILE A 124 -13.84 11.45 -8.09
CA ILE A 124 -15.05 10.76 -7.66
C ILE A 124 -15.24 10.98 -6.16
N THR A 125 -16.44 11.37 -5.76
CA THR A 125 -16.85 11.53 -4.37
C THR A 125 -17.88 10.48 -4.02
N ASN A 126 -17.61 9.70 -2.97
CA ASN A 126 -18.50 8.70 -2.43
C ASN A 126 -18.95 9.12 -1.02
N SER A 127 -20.25 9.08 -0.76
CA SER A 127 -20.84 9.38 0.55
C SER A 127 -21.08 8.14 1.41
N THR A 128 -20.68 6.96 0.93
CA THR A 128 -20.91 5.69 1.63
C THR A 128 -19.95 5.54 2.80
N LYS A 129 -20.49 5.42 4.02
CA LYS A 129 -19.67 5.18 5.21
C LYS A 129 -19.52 3.70 5.47
N PHE A 130 -18.27 3.23 5.57
CA PHE A 130 -17.91 1.81 5.72
C PHE A 130 -17.45 1.44 7.13
N TYR A 131 -17.44 2.38 8.08
CA TYR A 131 -17.02 2.05 9.44
C TYR A 131 -18.12 1.34 10.23
N ILE A 132 -17.71 0.45 11.10
CA ILE A 132 -18.56 -0.26 12.05
C ILE A 132 -18.51 0.50 13.38
N GLN A 133 -19.68 0.90 13.91
CA GLN A 133 -19.73 1.62 15.18
C GLN A 133 -19.26 0.74 16.34
N LYS A 134 -19.69 -0.54 16.37
CA LYS A 134 -19.32 -1.49 17.42
C LYS A 134 -19.44 -2.93 16.89
N VAL A 135 -18.43 -3.74 17.13
CA VAL A 135 -18.48 -5.18 16.83
C VAL A 135 -19.22 -5.87 17.97
N PRO A 136 -20.32 -6.61 17.73
CA PRO A 136 -21.07 -7.30 18.76
C PRO A 136 -20.19 -8.27 19.58
N GLY A 137 -20.27 -8.21 20.91
CA GLY A 137 -19.52 -9.06 21.83
C GLY A 137 -18.08 -8.62 22.10
N LEU A 138 -17.28 -8.35 21.07
CA LEU A 138 -15.89 -7.92 21.21
C LEU A 138 -15.75 -6.43 21.57
N GLY A 139 -16.71 -5.61 21.16
CA GLY A 139 -16.72 -4.18 21.47
C GLY A 139 -17.03 -3.85 22.94
N ASP A 140 -17.44 -4.84 23.75
CA ASP A 140 -17.77 -4.66 25.18
C ASP A 140 -16.56 -4.93 26.09
N ILE A 141 -15.45 -5.42 25.57
CA ILE A 141 -14.25 -5.71 26.35
C ILE A 141 -13.63 -4.39 26.83
N PRO A 142 -13.44 -4.19 28.14
CA PRO A 142 -12.82 -2.97 28.65
C PRO A 142 -11.42 -2.79 28.07
N VAL A 143 -11.07 -1.57 27.67
CA VAL A 143 -9.81 -1.14 27.01
C VAL A 143 -9.65 -1.66 25.58
N LEU A 144 -9.75 -2.97 25.32
CA LEU A 144 -9.57 -3.55 23.97
C LEU A 144 -10.76 -3.26 23.03
N GLY A 145 -11.97 -3.22 23.58
CA GLY A 145 -13.17 -2.86 22.83
C GLY A 145 -13.07 -1.49 22.16
N PRO A 146 -12.87 -0.42 22.93
CA PRO A 146 -12.68 0.92 22.37
C PRO A 146 -11.46 1.04 21.43
N LEU A 147 -10.36 0.32 21.69
CA LEU A 147 -9.14 0.43 20.87
C LEU A 147 -9.27 -0.20 19.50
N PHE A 148 -9.88 -1.38 19.40
CA PHE A 148 -9.83 -2.20 18.19
C PHE A 148 -11.19 -2.55 17.60
N PHE A 149 -12.27 -2.52 18.39
CA PHE A 149 -13.58 -3.06 18.02
C PHE A 149 -14.71 -2.04 17.98
N GLN A 150 -14.43 -0.77 18.31
CA GLN A 150 -15.37 0.35 18.18
C GLN A 150 -14.83 1.37 17.17
N LYS A 151 -15.75 1.97 16.39
CA LYS A 151 -15.43 2.96 15.34
C LYS A 151 -14.31 2.51 14.42
N THR A 152 -14.36 1.26 13.99
CA THR A 152 -13.31 0.63 13.18
C THR A 152 -13.80 0.30 11.78
N TYR A 153 -12.86 0.18 10.84
CA TYR A 153 -13.12 -0.24 9.47
C TYR A 153 -12.86 -1.74 9.31
N VAL A 154 -13.70 -2.44 8.56
CA VAL A 154 -13.46 -3.86 8.20
C VAL A 154 -12.12 -4.03 7.48
N THR A 155 -11.67 -3.00 6.76
CA THR A 155 -10.38 -2.96 6.06
C THR A 155 -9.20 -3.26 6.98
N VAL A 156 -9.27 -2.91 8.28
CA VAL A 156 -8.21 -3.19 9.26
C VAL A 156 -8.05 -4.70 9.44
N TYR A 157 -9.14 -5.43 9.64
CA TYR A 157 -9.09 -6.89 9.84
C TYR A 157 -8.66 -7.63 8.58
N ILE A 158 -9.17 -7.19 7.42
CA ILE A 158 -8.75 -7.75 6.12
C ILE A 158 -7.26 -7.50 5.90
N GLY A 159 -6.76 -6.31 6.24
CA GLY A 159 -5.34 -5.97 6.11
C GLY A 159 -4.45 -6.84 7.00
N LEU A 160 -4.85 -7.08 8.24
CA LEU A 160 -4.13 -8.01 9.14
C LEU A 160 -4.19 -9.45 8.64
N PHE A 161 -5.32 -9.89 8.09
CA PHE A 161 -5.42 -11.21 7.45
C PHE A 161 -4.47 -11.33 6.25
N LEU A 162 -4.40 -10.31 5.38
CA LEU A 162 -3.49 -10.29 4.25
C LEU A 162 -2.02 -10.24 4.68
N LEU A 163 -1.69 -9.61 5.81
CA LEU A 163 -0.35 -9.68 6.40
C LEU A 163 -0.01 -11.12 6.82
N LEU A 164 -0.90 -11.80 7.55
CA LEU A 164 -0.67 -13.19 7.98
C LEU A 164 -0.53 -14.12 6.77
N LEU A 165 -1.38 -13.95 5.76
CA LEU A 165 -1.28 -14.66 4.49
C LEU A 165 0.06 -14.40 3.80
N SER A 166 0.50 -13.14 3.76
CA SER A 166 1.80 -12.75 3.17
C SER A 166 2.97 -13.39 3.91
N ILE A 167 2.94 -13.43 5.25
CA ILE A 167 3.96 -14.09 6.06
C ILE A 167 3.99 -15.59 5.74
N PHE A 168 2.81 -16.24 5.67
CA PHE A 168 2.71 -17.66 5.36
C PHE A 168 3.24 -17.96 3.95
N VAL A 169 2.77 -17.23 2.93
CA VAL A 169 3.21 -17.39 1.54
C VAL A 169 4.72 -17.20 1.41
N PHE A 170 5.26 -16.14 2.03
CA PHE A 170 6.66 -15.76 1.90
C PHE A 170 7.61 -16.72 2.59
N TYR A 171 7.28 -17.23 3.80
CA TYR A 171 8.18 -18.07 4.60
C TYR A 171 7.88 -19.56 4.56
N LYS A 172 6.62 -19.96 4.37
CA LYS A 172 6.20 -21.36 4.54
C LYS A 172 5.86 -22.06 3.23
N THR A 173 5.86 -21.35 2.09
CA THR A 173 5.52 -21.99 0.80
C THR A 173 6.73 -22.18 -0.11
N LYS A 174 6.63 -23.17 -1.02
CA LYS A 174 7.62 -23.39 -2.11
C LYS A 174 7.71 -22.16 -3.04
N PHE A 175 6.59 -21.44 -3.22
CA PHE A 175 6.54 -20.22 -4.02
C PHE A 175 7.42 -19.13 -3.41
N GLY A 176 7.27 -18.81 -2.13
CA GLY A 176 8.08 -17.79 -1.45
C GLY A 176 9.57 -18.12 -1.42
N LEU A 177 9.94 -19.41 -1.31
CA LEU A 177 11.32 -19.84 -1.40
C LEU A 177 11.89 -19.58 -2.80
N ARG A 178 11.18 -19.99 -3.86
CA ARG A 178 11.60 -19.77 -5.26
C ARG A 178 11.67 -18.29 -5.61
N LEU A 179 10.72 -17.49 -5.15
CA LEU A 179 10.70 -16.03 -5.35
C LEU A 179 11.97 -15.39 -4.80
N ARG A 180 12.33 -15.70 -3.54
CA ARG A 180 13.54 -15.18 -2.90
C ARG A 180 14.83 -15.66 -3.59
N ALA A 181 14.87 -16.91 -4.04
CA ALA A 181 16.01 -17.43 -4.80
C ALA A 181 16.21 -16.66 -6.11
N CYS A 182 15.13 -16.31 -6.83
CA CYS A 182 15.20 -15.51 -8.05
C CYS A 182 15.68 -14.07 -7.80
N GLY A 183 15.39 -13.48 -6.64
CA GLY A 183 15.88 -12.15 -6.27
C GLY A 183 17.34 -12.13 -5.80
N GLU A 184 17.86 -13.23 -5.25
CA GLU A 184 19.26 -13.31 -4.79
C GLU A 184 20.21 -13.76 -5.94
N HIS A 185 19.89 -14.87 -6.61
CA HIS A 185 20.72 -15.45 -7.68
C HIS A 185 19.84 -16.07 -8.77
N PRO A 186 19.35 -15.29 -9.76
CA PRO A 186 18.45 -15.79 -10.79
C PRO A 186 19.07 -16.89 -11.67
N GLN A 187 20.38 -16.82 -11.98
CA GLN A 187 21.07 -17.86 -12.76
C GLN A 187 21.08 -19.21 -12.01
N ALA A 188 21.37 -19.18 -10.70
CA ALA A 188 21.33 -20.39 -9.88
C ALA A 188 19.90 -20.94 -9.75
N ALA A 189 18.90 -20.09 -9.68
CA ALA A 189 17.50 -20.52 -9.67
C ALA A 189 17.11 -21.19 -11.00
N ASP A 190 17.52 -20.63 -12.13
CA ASP A 190 17.27 -21.21 -13.46
C ASP A 190 17.98 -22.56 -13.66
N SER A 191 19.20 -22.72 -13.13
CA SER A 191 19.97 -23.99 -13.26
C SER A 191 19.31 -25.19 -12.56
N VAL A 192 18.49 -24.94 -11.53
CA VAL A 192 17.69 -25.97 -10.84
C VAL A 192 16.25 -26.08 -11.40
N GLY A 193 15.99 -25.48 -12.57
CA GLY A 193 14.70 -25.60 -13.28
C GLY A 193 13.61 -24.62 -12.82
N ILE A 194 13.94 -23.58 -12.07
CA ILE A 194 12.96 -22.55 -11.69
C ILE A 194 12.84 -21.53 -12.82
N ASN A 195 11.63 -21.31 -13.33
CA ASN A 195 11.39 -20.29 -14.35
C ASN A 195 11.42 -18.88 -13.70
N VAL A 196 12.52 -18.16 -13.90
CA VAL A 196 12.75 -16.82 -13.34
C VAL A 196 11.74 -15.80 -13.88
N TYR A 197 11.38 -15.88 -15.16
CA TYR A 197 10.42 -14.96 -15.77
C TYR A 197 9.05 -15.06 -15.07
N ILE A 198 8.53 -16.29 -14.88
CA ILE A 198 7.25 -16.52 -14.19
C ILE A 198 7.31 -16.00 -12.74
N MET A 199 8.42 -16.24 -12.04
CA MET A 199 8.57 -15.77 -10.65
C MET A 199 8.57 -14.24 -10.57
N ARG A 200 9.26 -13.55 -11.48
CA ARG A 200 9.28 -12.09 -11.54
C ARG A 200 7.89 -11.52 -11.86
N HIS A 201 7.21 -12.03 -12.89
CA HIS A 201 5.84 -11.64 -13.20
C HIS A 201 4.88 -11.85 -12.02
N SER A 202 4.98 -13.00 -11.36
CA SER A 202 4.14 -13.31 -10.18
C SER A 202 4.43 -12.38 -9.01
N GLY A 203 5.69 -12.02 -8.75
CA GLY A 203 6.07 -11.07 -7.71
C GLY A 203 5.46 -9.68 -7.94
N VAL A 204 5.55 -9.19 -9.18
CA VAL A 204 4.94 -7.90 -9.57
C VAL A 204 3.41 -7.97 -9.55
N ALA A 205 2.79 -9.10 -9.94
CA ALA A 205 1.33 -9.28 -9.87
C ALA A 205 0.81 -9.24 -8.42
N ILE A 206 1.51 -9.91 -7.49
CA ILE A 206 1.18 -9.84 -6.05
C ILE A 206 1.35 -8.41 -5.53
N SER A 207 2.39 -7.71 -5.99
CA SER A 207 2.59 -6.29 -5.69
C SER A 207 1.40 -5.45 -6.16
N GLY A 208 0.94 -5.68 -7.39
CA GLY A 208 -0.25 -5.04 -7.94
C GLY A 208 -1.52 -5.33 -7.14
N PHE A 209 -1.71 -6.59 -6.77
CA PHE A 209 -2.84 -7.04 -5.93
C PHE A 209 -2.88 -6.29 -4.59
N LEU A 210 -1.78 -6.33 -3.84
CA LEU A 210 -1.69 -5.69 -2.52
C LEU A 210 -1.70 -4.16 -2.63
N GLY A 211 -1.02 -3.60 -3.64
CA GLY A 211 -0.98 -2.16 -3.91
C GLY A 211 -2.35 -1.60 -4.28
N GLY A 212 -3.11 -2.30 -5.13
CA GLY A 212 -4.46 -1.91 -5.52
C GLY A 212 -5.44 -1.92 -4.34
N ILE A 213 -5.43 -3.00 -3.53
CA ILE A 213 -6.23 -3.07 -2.29
C ILE A 213 -5.81 -1.97 -1.32
N GLY A 214 -4.50 -1.76 -1.12
CA GLY A 214 -3.98 -0.72 -0.25
C GLY A 214 -4.44 0.68 -0.68
N GLY A 215 -4.47 0.94 -1.99
CA GLY A 215 -5.00 2.19 -2.55
C GLY A 215 -6.47 2.41 -2.25
N PHE A 216 -7.30 1.39 -2.45
CA PHE A 216 -8.72 1.46 -2.13
C PHE A 216 -8.96 1.64 -0.62
N PHE A 217 -8.23 0.92 0.23
CA PHE A 217 -8.33 1.06 1.68
C PHE A 217 -7.90 2.45 2.17
N TYR A 218 -6.88 3.03 1.52
CA TYR A 218 -6.49 4.42 1.79
C TYR A 218 -7.62 5.40 1.45
N SER A 219 -8.23 5.24 0.29
CA SER A 219 -9.35 6.07 -0.13
C SER A 219 -10.53 5.97 0.84
N VAL A 220 -10.91 4.77 1.25
CA VAL A 220 -12.01 4.52 2.19
C VAL A 220 -11.72 5.01 3.60
N GLY A 221 -10.50 4.75 4.11
CA GLY A 221 -10.18 4.98 5.53
C GLY A 221 -9.59 6.37 5.83
N VAL A 222 -8.99 7.04 4.82
CA VAL A 222 -8.27 8.32 5.02
C VAL A 222 -8.87 9.45 4.20
N MET A 223 -9.43 9.15 3.02
CA MET A 223 -9.98 10.15 2.11
C MET A 223 -11.52 10.14 2.06
N ASP A 224 -12.17 9.48 3.03
CA ASP A 224 -13.64 9.38 3.12
C ASP A 224 -14.31 8.88 1.83
N GLY A 225 -13.67 7.95 1.13
CA GLY A 225 -14.16 7.38 -0.12
C GLY A 225 -13.93 8.26 -1.35
N ASN A 226 -13.16 9.33 -1.23
CA ASN A 226 -12.87 10.24 -2.33
C ASN A 226 -11.60 9.83 -3.06
N VAL A 227 -11.57 10.03 -4.38
CA VAL A 227 -10.37 9.90 -5.20
C VAL A 227 -10.33 11.06 -6.18
N ASN A 228 -9.21 11.77 -6.22
CA ASN A 228 -9.01 12.94 -7.04
C ASN A 228 -7.71 12.79 -7.87
N GLY A 229 -7.76 13.10 -9.16
CA GLY A 229 -6.60 13.03 -10.04
C GLY A 229 -5.49 14.02 -9.69
N HIS A 230 -5.81 15.18 -9.10
CA HIS A 230 -4.78 16.16 -8.71
C HIS A 230 -4.02 15.76 -7.43
N THR A 231 -4.74 15.31 -6.41
CA THR A 231 -4.11 14.96 -5.12
C THR A 231 -3.58 13.53 -5.12
N GLY A 232 -4.09 12.67 -6.00
CA GLY A 232 -3.71 11.27 -6.07
C GLY A 232 -3.93 10.56 -4.74
N VAL A 233 -2.96 9.75 -4.35
CA VAL A 233 -2.87 9.12 -3.01
C VAL A 233 -1.85 9.84 -2.11
N ALA A 234 -1.57 11.10 -2.43
CA ALA A 234 -0.77 12.03 -1.61
C ALA A 234 0.63 11.51 -1.21
N GLY A 235 1.31 10.80 -2.12
CA GLY A 235 2.66 10.27 -1.90
C GLY A 235 2.72 9.03 -1.00
N PHE A 236 1.58 8.39 -0.72
CA PHE A 236 1.55 7.20 0.15
C PHE A 236 2.29 6.00 -0.43
N GLY A 237 2.31 5.84 -1.75
CA GLY A 237 3.09 4.80 -2.42
C GLY A 237 4.59 5.01 -2.25
N PHE A 238 5.07 6.26 -2.32
CA PHE A 238 6.48 6.57 -2.02
C PHE A 238 6.81 6.37 -0.55
N LEU A 239 5.90 6.74 0.36
CA LEU A 239 6.07 6.46 1.79
C LEU A 239 6.11 4.95 2.05
N ALA A 240 5.33 4.16 1.32
CA ALA A 240 5.35 2.69 1.42
C ALA A 240 6.69 2.08 0.97
N LEU A 241 7.36 2.66 -0.03
CA LEU A 241 8.74 2.28 -0.38
C LEU A 241 9.69 2.51 0.80
N ALA A 242 9.60 3.67 1.45
CA ALA A 242 10.39 3.95 2.64
C ALA A 242 10.10 2.93 3.76
N VAL A 243 8.83 2.63 4.03
CA VAL A 243 8.40 1.63 5.02
C VAL A 243 8.95 0.25 4.69
N MET A 244 8.98 -0.16 3.43
CA MET A 244 9.53 -1.44 2.98
C MET A 244 11.05 -1.51 3.22
N ILE A 245 11.79 -0.47 2.86
CA ILE A 245 13.25 -0.36 3.09
C ILE A 245 13.55 -0.41 4.60
N PHE A 246 12.78 0.32 5.40
CA PHE A 246 12.83 0.28 6.86
C PHE A 246 12.58 -1.11 7.41
N GLY A 247 11.57 -1.78 6.89
CA GLY A 247 11.22 -3.14 7.23
C GLY A 247 12.22 -4.16 6.69
N GLN A 248 13.32 -3.75 6.02
CA GLN A 248 14.37 -4.62 5.51
C GLN A 248 13.82 -5.80 4.69
N TRP A 249 12.78 -5.53 3.88
CA TRP A 249 12.08 -6.56 3.07
C TRP A 249 11.60 -7.77 3.89
N LYS A 250 11.19 -7.54 5.15
CA LYS A 250 10.64 -8.58 6.03
C LYS A 250 9.23 -8.19 6.50
N PRO A 251 8.20 -9.04 6.30
CA PRO A 251 6.81 -8.70 6.60
C PRO A 251 6.56 -8.17 8.01
N VAL A 252 7.15 -8.81 9.01
CA VAL A 252 6.96 -8.40 10.42
C VAL A 252 7.60 -7.04 10.70
N GLN A 253 8.79 -6.79 10.15
CA GLN A 253 9.47 -5.49 10.31
C GLN A 253 8.72 -4.39 9.55
N ILE A 254 8.14 -4.71 8.36
CA ILE A 254 7.28 -3.80 7.61
C ILE A 254 6.03 -3.42 8.43
N LEU A 255 5.44 -4.35 9.19
CA LEU A 255 4.33 -4.02 10.10
C LEU A 255 4.74 -2.95 11.13
N PHE A 256 5.86 -3.15 11.83
CA PHE A 256 6.32 -2.17 12.82
C PHE A 256 6.67 -0.81 12.17
N ALA A 257 7.32 -0.84 11.01
CA ALA A 257 7.60 0.37 10.25
C ALA A 257 6.31 1.10 9.83
N SER A 258 5.30 0.37 9.32
CA SER A 258 4.02 0.96 8.92
C SER A 258 3.27 1.59 10.10
N LEU A 259 3.28 0.94 11.26
CA LEU A 259 2.71 1.49 12.50
C LEU A 259 3.44 2.76 12.93
N PHE A 260 4.76 2.76 12.89
CA PHE A 260 5.57 3.93 13.24
C PHE A 260 5.27 5.14 12.34
N PHE A 261 5.26 4.94 11.03
CA PHE A 261 4.96 6.05 10.09
C PHE A 261 3.51 6.51 10.17
N ALA A 262 2.58 5.57 10.35
CA ALA A 262 1.18 5.90 10.56
C ALA A 262 0.96 6.70 11.86
N PHE A 263 1.69 6.36 12.93
CA PHE A 263 1.67 7.12 14.19
C PHE A 263 2.15 8.56 13.96
N LEU A 264 3.31 8.75 13.33
CA LEU A 264 3.82 10.09 13.02
C LEU A 264 2.84 10.91 12.18
N ARG A 265 2.22 10.28 11.19
CA ARG A 265 1.24 10.95 10.34
C ARG A 265 -0.03 11.30 11.11
N THR A 266 -0.58 10.39 11.91
CA THR A 266 -1.76 10.66 12.73
C THR A 266 -1.47 11.75 13.75
N LEU A 267 -0.29 11.74 14.36
CA LEU A 267 0.16 12.80 15.26
C LEU A 267 0.15 14.17 14.56
N ALA A 268 0.71 14.23 13.36
CA ALA A 268 0.76 15.47 12.57
C ALA A 268 -0.62 16.06 12.24
N TYR A 269 -1.62 15.20 12.01
CA TYR A 269 -2.99 15.64 11.75
C TYR A 269 -3.78 15.96 13.03
N SER A 270 -3.34 15.46 14.19
CA SER A 270 -4.03 15.60 15.47
C SER A 270 -3.41 16.67 16.38
N VAL A 271 -2.48 17.48 15.89
CA VAL A 271 -1.77 18.52 16.69
C VAL A 271 -2.74 19.43 17.43
N ALA A 272 -3.78 19.90 16.78
CA ALA A 272 -4.78 20.77 17.39
C ALA A 272 -5.55 20.14 18.58
N LEU A 273 -5.57 18.82 18.68
CA LEU A 273 -6.24 18.07 19.75
C LEU A 273 -5.31 17.79 20.95
N ILE A 274 -4.01 18.01 20.80
CA ILE A 274 -3.02 17.72 21.83
C ILE A 274 -2.57 19.05 22.44
N PRO A 275 -2.99 19.40 23.69
CA PRO A 275 -2.73 20.72 24.27
C PRO A 275 -1.26 21.12 24.23
N PHE A 276 -0.37 20.21 24.63
CA PHE A 276 1.09 20.47 24.64
C PHE A 276 1.64 20.86 23.25
N LEU A 277 1.15 20.24 22.16
CA LEU A 277 1.61 20.55 20.80
C LEU A 277 0.94 21.82 20.25
N ASN A 278 -0.30 22.06 20.64
CA ASN A 278 -1.05 23.25 20.26
C ASN A 278 -0.44 24.51 20.90
N ASP A 279 0.02 24.43 22.15
CA ASP A 279 0.64 25.53 22.88
C ASP A 279 2.00 25.97 22.30
N LEU A 280 2.64 25.12 21.50
CA LEU A 280 3.89 25.48 20.79
C LEU A 280 3.64 26.48 19.64
N HIS A 281 2.40 26.73 19.25
CA HIS A 281 2.03 27.66 18.17
C HIS A 281 2.78 27.43 16.84
N ILE A 282 3.20 26.18 16.58
CA ILE A 282 3.88 25.77 15.34
C ILE A 282 2.80 25.40 14.32
N ASP A 283 2.90 25.94 13.10
CA ASP A 283 1.96 25.63 12.03
C ASP A 283 1.92 24.12 11.73
N GLN A 284 0.71 23.58 11.52
CA GLN A 284 0.47 22.16 11.24
C GLN A 284 1.29 21.65 10.06
N THR A 285 1.67 22.51 9.14
CA THR A 285 2.47 22.15 7.96
C THR A 285 3.83 21.57 8.34
N TYR A 286 4.47 22.09 9.38
CA TYR A 286 5.75 21.56 9.86
C TYR A 286 5.61 20.15 10.44
N TYR A 287 4.51 19.89 11.15
CA TYR A 287 4.24 18.52 11.67
C TYR A 287 4.00 17.52 10.55
N LYS A 288 3.40 17.91 9.42
CA LYS A 288 3.24 17.05 8.23
C LYS A 288 4.56 16.62 7.60
N MET A 289 5.66 17.34 7.88
CA MET A 289 7.00 16.95 7.44
C MET A 289 7.63 15.84 8.31
N LEU A 290 7.12 15.57 9.53
CA LEU A 290 7.69 14.60 10.46
C LEU A 290 7.93 13.19 9.84
N PRO A 291 7.00 12.58 9.09
CA PRO A 291 7.27 11.28 8.48
C PRO A 291 8.44 11.29 7.51
N TYR A 292 8.59 12.38 6.74
CA TYR A 292 9.67 12.51 5.74
C TYR A 292 11.03 12.77 6.41
N VAL A 293 11.07 13.62 7.43
CA VAL A 293 12.28 13.85 8.24
C VAL A 293 12.69 12.56 8.95
N ALA A 294 11.74 11.82 9.54
CA ALA A 294 12.01 10.53 10.16
C ALA A 294 12.58 9.53 9.13
N THR A 295 12.06 9.52 7.90
CA THR A 295 12.59 8.70 6.80
C THR A 295 14.06 9.00 6.54
N MET A 296 14.41 10.28 6.39
CA MET A 296 15.81 10.70 6.16
C MET A 296 16.73 10.29 7.31
N LEU A 297 16.33 10.54 8.55
CA LEU A 297 17.13 10.19 9.72
C LEU A 297 17.41 8.69 9.78
N VAL A 298 16.38 7.87 9.60
CA VAL A 298 16.57 6.42 9.71
C VAL A 298 17.35 5.87 8.52
N LEU A 299 17.17 6.38 7.31
CA LEU A 299 18.02 5.98 6.17
C LEU A 299 19.51 6.25 6.45
N ILE A 300 19.85 7.34 7.10
CA ILE A 300 21.25 7.63 7.50
C ILE A 300 21.80 6.51 8.41
N PHE A 301 21.01 6.04 9.38
CA PHE A 301 21.46 5.00 10.32
C PHE A 301 21.37 3.57 9.79
N THR A 302 20.52 3.31 8.80
CA THR A 302 20.23 1.95 8.31
C THR A 302 20.87 1.62 6.96
N SER A 303 21.31 2.61 6.20
CA SER A 303 21.83 2.43 4.83
C SER A 303 22.99 1.42 4.75
N GLY A 304 23.90 1.42 5.70
CA GLY A 304 25.03 0.49 5.76
C GLY A 304 24.68 -0.98 6.05
N LYS A 305 23.43 -1.28 6.42
CA LYS A 305 22.95 -2.64 6.75
C LYS A 305 21.77 -3.08 5.87
N SER A 306 21.64 -2.49 4.68
CA SER A 306 20.56 -2.86 3.74
C SER A 306 20.61 -4.34 3.39
N ARG A 307 19.43 -4.98 3.36
CA ARG A 307 19.24 -6.38 2.97
C ARG A 307 18.42 -6.49 1.68
N ALA A 308 18.63 -5.54 0.77
CA ALA A 308 18.05 -5.60 -0.56
C ALA A 308 18.50 -6.87 -1.29
N PRO A 309 17.64 -7.48 -2.12
CA PRO A 309 18.02 -8.63 -2.93
C PRO A 309 19.17 -8.28 -3.91
N LYS A 310 20.13 -9.18 -4.07
CA LYS A 310 21.34 -8.90 -4.87
C LYS A 310 21.06 -8.68 -6.36
N ALA A 311 20.05 -9.35 -6.91
CA ALA A 311 19.65 -9.23 -8.32
C ALA A 311 18.51 -8.23 -8.54
N GLU A 312 18.21 -7.38 -7.55
CA GLU A 312 17.21 -6.35 -7.65
C GLU A 312 17.60 -5.32 -8.71
N GLY A 313 16.65 -4.96 -9.58
CA GLY A 313 16.89 -4.00 -10.66
C GLY A 313 17.71 -4.51 -11.84
N ILE A 314 18.30 -5.70 -11.74
CA ILE A 314 19.13 -6.28 -12.80
C ILE A 314 18.24 -7.10 -13.75
N PRO A 315 18.15 -6.74 -15.04
CA PRO A 315 17.44 -7.55 -16.01
C PRO A 315 18.03 -8.97 -16.10
N TYR A 316 17.15 -9.98 -16.04
CA TYR A 316 17.59 -11.37 -16.19
C TYR A 316 17.70 -11.73 -17.67
N ASP A 317 18.86 -12.32 -18.04
CA ASP A 317 19.09 -12.82 -19.38
C ASP A 317 19.57 -14.27 -19.32
N LYS A 318 18.79 -15.17 -19.92
CA LYS A 318 19.09 -16.61 -19.96
C LYS A 318 20.30 -16.93 -20.81
N SER A 319 20.66 -16.07 -21.78
CA SER A 319 21.81 -16.27 -22.67
C SER A 319 23.16 -15.94 -22.02
N LYS A 320 23.16 -15.21 -20.90
CA LYS A 320 24.38 -14.84 -20.16
C LYS A 320 24.66 -15.83 -19.01
N ARG A 321 24.79 -17.09 -19.37
CA ARG A 321 25.23 -18.13 -18.43
C ARG A 321 26.73 -18.14 -18.27
#